data_3c765465d05f878f23d94a2f7a8c454e
#
_entry.id   3c765465d05f878f23d94a2f7a8c454e
#
_cell.length_a   1.000
_cell.length_b   1.000
_cell.length_c   1.000
_cell.angle_alpha   90.00
_cell.angle_beta   90.00
_cell.angle_gamma   90.00
#
_symmetry.space_group_name_H-M   'P 1'
#
loop_
_entity.id
_entity.type
_entity.pdbx_description
1 polymer ?
#
loop_
_entity_poly.entity_id
_entity_poly.type
_entity_poly.pdbx_seq_one_letter_code
_entity_poly.pdbx_strand_id
1 'polypeptide(L)'
;MMKLSKNFTLEEMVATSHPRLQDTPTLEVVQNLQKLCVLVLQPLRDTIGAPIYINSGYRSKRLNARVGGVPNSRHLQGRAADIHCDNLDYAKVIFDILRQNPNVDKVLLERKGHSTWVHVQL
;
A
#
# COMPACT_ATOMS: atom_id res chain seq x y z
N MET A 1 -4.49 -5.95 18.23
CA MET A 1 -4.40 -5.44 16.85
C MET A 1 -4.10 -3.95 16.88
N MET A 2 -3.01 -3.54 16.21
CA MET A 2 -2.61 -2.12 16.22
C MET A 2 -3.28 -1.38 15.05
N LYS A 3 -4.10 -0.38 15.38
CA LYS A 3 -4.67 0.51 14.35
C LYS A 3 -3.66 1.60 13.98
N LEU A 4 -3.49 1.83 12.68
CA LEU A 4 -2.68 2.92 12.14
C LEU A 4 -3.56 4.11 11.76
N SER A 5 -4.81 3.86 11.44
CA SER A 5 -5.86 4.85 11.26
C SER A 5 -7.21 4.17 11.51
N LYS A 6 -8.32 4.88 11.33
CA LYS A 6 -9.65 4.37 11.65
C LYS A 6 -9.94 3.00 11.04
N ASN A 7 -9.59 2.80 9.76
CA ASN A 7 -9.92 1.59 8.99
C ASN A 7 -8.70 0.76 8.57
N PHE A 8 -7.49 1.12 8.99
CA PHE A 8 -6.28 0.40 8.60
C PHE A 8 -5.48 -0.04 9.81
N THR A 9 -5.01 -1.29 9.78
CA THR A 9 -4.23 -1.90 10.87
C THR A 9 -2.80 -2.19 10.41
N LEU A 10 -1.89 -2.27 11.38
CA LEU A 10 -0.51 -2.70 11.09
C LEU A 10 -0.49 -4.10 10.49
N GLU A 11 -1.33 -5.02 11.00
CA GLU A 11 -1.39 -6.39 10.54
C GLU A 11 -1.69 -6.49 9.05
N GLU A 12 -2.65 -5.70 8.53
CA GLU A 12 -2.93 -5.72 7.09
C GLU A 12 -1.82 -5.06 6.26
N MET A 13 -1.13 -4.06 6.83
CA MET A 13 -0.05 -3.37 6.11
C MET A 13 1.25 -4.17 6.03
N VAL A 14 1.39 -5.24 6.81
CA VAL A 14 2.54 -6.14 6.76
C VAL A 14 2.17 -7.55 6.26
N ALA A 15 0.91 -7.79 5.97
CA ALA A 15 0.44 -9.09 5.50
C ALA A 15 1.03 -9.44 4.13
N THR A 16 1.33 -10.72 3.92
CA THR A 16 1.91 -11.21 2.68
C THR A 16 1.57 -12.69 2.51
N SER A 17 1.53 -13.15 1.26
CA SER A 17 1.42 -14.58 0.94
C SER A 17 2.73 -15.36 1.20
N HIS A 18 3.82 -14.65 1.53
CA HIS A 18 5.12 -15.24 1.84
C HIS A 18 5.57 -14.87 3.27
N PRO A 19 4.82 -15.29 4.32
CA PRO A 19 5.08 -14.80 5.69
C PRO A 19 6.47 -15.17 6.23
N ARG A 20 7.07 -16.26 5.73
CA ARG A 20 8.41 -16.68 6.16
C ARG A 20 9.51 -15.74 5.67
N LEU A 21 9.25 -14.95 4.65
CA LEU A 21 10.20 -13.99 4.10
C LEU A 21 10.01 -12.59 4.68
N GLN A 22 8.92 -12.35 5.39
CA GLN A 22 8.65 -11.06 6.00
C GLN A 22 9.38 -10.93 7.34
N ASP A 23 9.89 -9.73 7.59
CA ASP A 23 10.51 -9.39 8.86
C ASP A 23 9.56 -8.52 9.70
N THR A 24 9.77 -8.52 11.01
CA THR A 24 9.08 -7.59 11.89
C THR A 24 9.53 -6.17 11.53
N PRO A 25 8.59 -5.24 11.25
CA PRO A 25 8.97 -3.88 10.89
C PRO A 25 9.64 -3.14 12.04
N THR A 26 10.60 -2.28 11.69
CA THR A 26 11.21 -1.38 12.66
C THR A 26 10.23 -0.30 13.10
N LEU A 27 10.52 0.40 14.19
CA LEU A 27 9.71 1.53 14.63
C LEU A 27 9.58 2.60 13.53
N GLU A 28 10.66 2.89 12.80
CA GLU A 28 10.63 3.84 11.70
C GLU A 28 9.65 3.42 10.60
N VAL A 29 9.66 2.14 10.23
CA VAL A 29 8.72 1.59 9.24
C VAL A 29 7.29 1.72 9.73
N VAL A 30 7.02 1.39 11.00
CA VAL A 30 5.67 1.52 11.58
C VAL A 30 5.19 2.97 11.53
N GLN A 31 6.07 3.92 11.85
CA GLN A 31 5.74 5.35 11.78
C GLN A 31 5.44 5.78 10.34
N ASN A 32 6.20 5.29 9.37
CA ASN A 32 5.95 5.58 7.96
C ASN A 32 4.63 4.98 7.48
N LEU A 33 4.34 3.75 7.89
CA LEU A 33 3.05 3.11 7.59
C LEU A 33 1.88 3.90 8.20
N GLN A 34 2.05 4.43 9.40
CA GLN A 34 1.03 5.26 10.02
C GLN A 34 0.78 6.54 9.21
N LYS A 35 1.85 7.20 8.76
CA LYS A 35 1.72 8.39 7.90
C LYS A 35 1.01 8.05 6.59
N LEU A 36 1.38 6.94 5.96
CA LEU A 36 0.74 6.48 4.74
C LEU A 36 -0.76 6.25 4.95
N CYS A 37 -1.14 5.61 6.05
CA CYS A 37 -2.54 5.36 6.36
C CYS A 37 -3.29 6.67 6.66
N VAL A 38 -2.75 7.53 7.51
CA VAL A 38 -3.43 8.77 7.93
C VAL A 38 -3.54 9.78 6.79
N LEU A 39 -2.47 9.94 6.01
CA LEU A 39 -2.39 11.00 4.99
C LEU A 39 -2.93 10.57 3.63
N VAL A 40 -2.95 9.29 3.34
CA VAL A 40 -3.27 8.78 1.99
C VAL A 40 -4.41 7.77 2.00
N LEU A 41 -4.22 6.63 2.69
CA LEU A 41 -5.17 5.52 2.57
C LEU A 41 -6.50 5.80 3.27
N GLN A 42 -6.49 6.43 4.45
CA GLN A 42 -7.73 6.75 5.16
C GLN A 42 -8.56 7.80 4.41
N PRO A 43 -7.99 8.93 3.92
CA PRO A 43 -8.74 9.85 3.08
C PRO A 43 -9.34 9.20 1.83
N LEU A 44 -8.60 8.29 1.18
CA LEU A 44 -9.11 7.53 0.05
C LEU A 44 -10.29 6.66 0.47
N ARG A 45 -10.15 5.92 1.57
CA ARG A 45 -11.19 5.06 2.13
C ARG A 45 -12.47 5.86 2.42
N ASP A 46 -12.32 7.04 3.01
CA ASP A 46 -13.43 7.92 3.36
C ASP A 46 -14.14 8.44 2.10
N THR A 47 -13.38 8.80 1.07
CA THR A 47 -13.93 9.29 -0.20
C THR A 47 -14.68 8.19 -0.95
N ILE A 48 -14.12 6.99 -1.00
CA ILE A 48 -14.76 5.83 -1.66
C ILE A 48 -15.99 5.36 -0.88
N GLY A 49 -15.96 5.45 0.45
CA GLY A 49 -17.07 5.04 1.31
C GLY A 49 -17.26 3.53 1.40
N ALA A 50 -16.24 2.74 1.05
CA ALA A 50 -16.26 1.28 1.05
C ALA A 50 -14.86 0.74 1.37
N PRO A 51 -14.74 -0.51 1.85
CA PRO A 51 -13.43 -1.08 2.19
C PRO A 51 -12.43 -1.01 1.04
N ILE A 52 -11.18 -0.69 1.39
CA ILE A 52 -10.03 -0.70 0.48
C ILE A 52 -9.14 -1.85 0.91
N TYR A 53 -8.76 -2.71 -0.02
CA TYR A 53 -7.94 -3.89 0.25
C TYR A 53 -6.51 -3.68 -0.24
N ILE A 54 -5.55 -3.99 0.62
CA ILE A 54 -4.13 -3.77 0.36
C ILE A 54 -3.50 -5.12 -0.03
N ASN A 55 -2.94 -5.18 -1.23
CA ASN A 55 -2.21 -6.36 -1.70
C ASN A 55 -0.82 -6.44 -1.08
N SER A 56 -0.16 -5.30 -0.90
CA SER A 56 1.19 -5.22 -0.37
C SER A 56 1.41 -3.85 0.25
N GLY A 57 1.80 -3.82 1.50
CA GLY A 57 2.26 -2.61 2.18
C GLY A 57 3.77 -2.70 2.40
N TYR A 58 4.21 -2.90 3.66
CA TYR A 58 5.63 -3.10 3.96
C TYR A 58 6.12 -4.42 3.37
N ARG A 59 7.34 -4.40 2.83
CA ARG A 59 8.09 -5.60 2.44
C ARG A 59 9.47 -5.55 3.07
N SER A 60 9.88 -6.65 3.70
CA SER A 60 11.28 -6.84 4.06
C SER A 60 12.14 -6.94 2.81
N LYS A 61 13.44 -6.79 2.97
CA LYS A 61 14.38 -6.88 1.84
C LYS A 61 14.29 -8.23 1.14
N ARG A 62 14.21 -9.33 1.90
CA ARG A 62 14.10 -10.68 1.36
C ARG A 62 12.78 -10.87 0.58
N LEU A 63 11.68 -10.39 1.16
CA LEU A 63 10.37 -10.48 0.52
C LEU A 63 10.36 -9.67 -0.78
N ASN A 64 10.89 -8.46 -0.76
CA ASN A 64 10.96 -7.59 -1.93
C ASN A 64 11.74 -8.26 -3.08
N ALA A 65 12.86 -8.89 -2.77
CA ALA A 65 13.65 -9.63 -3.76
C ALA A 65 12.86 -10.80 -4.34
N ARG A 66 12.13 -11.53 -3.51
CA ARG A 66 11.32 -12.69 -3.93
C ARG A 66 10.22 -12.30 -4.90
N VAL A 67 9.53 -11.17 -4.67
CA VAL A 67 8.42 -10.74 -5.53
C VAL A 67 8.88 -9.90 -6.74
N GLY A 68 10.20 -9.71 -6.90
CA GLY A 68 10.76 -8.99 -8.03
C GLY A 68 10.66 -7.48 -7.92
N GLY A 69 10.55 -6.94 -6.71
CA GLY A 69 10.55 -5.50 -6.48
C GLY A 69 11.91 -4.89 -6.72
N VAL A 70 11.94 -3.60 -7.07
CA VAL A 70 13.21 -2.87 -7.25
C VAL A 70 13.95 -2.75 -5.92
N PRO A 71 15.30 -2.78 -5.92
CA PRO A 71 16.08 -2.76 -4.67
C PRO A 71 15.85 -1.56 -3.78
N ASN A 72 15.44 -0.42 -4.34
CA ASN A 72 15.16 0.81 -3.61
C ASN A 72 13.66 1.11 -3.50
N SER A 73 12.82 0.08 -3.56
CA SER A 73 11.38 0.22 -3.44
C SER A 73 10.98 0.91 -2.13
N ARG A 74 10.00 1.79 -2.20
CA ARG A 74 9.43 2.45 -1.02
C ARG A 74 8.65 1.50 -0.13
N HIS A 75 8.24 0.33 -0.64
CA HIS A 75 7.68 -0.74 0.19
C HIS A 75 8.64 -1.15 1.31
N LEU A 76 9.94 -1.10 1.07
CA LEU A 76 10.97 -1.41 2.08
C LEU A 76 10.95 -0.45 3.27
N GLN A 77 10.49 0.77 3.06
CA GLN A 77 10.46 1.83 4.06
C GLN A 77 9.09 1.97 4.74
N GLY A 78 8.09 1.20 4.33
CA GLY A 78 6.72 1.39 4.79
C GLY A 78 6.06 2.64 4.20
N ARG A 79 6.52 3.11 3.04
CA ARG A 79 6.05 4.34 2.39
C ARG A 79 5.33 4.08 1.07
N ALA A 80 4.92 2.85 0.83
CA ALA A 80 4.18 2.48 -0.37
C ALA A 80 3.13 1.42 -0.05
N ALA A 81 2.06 1.41 -0.85
CA ALA A 81 1.04 0.38 -0.81
C ALA A 81 0.55 0.09 -2.22
N ASP A 82 0.24 -1.17 -2.46
CA ASP A 82 -0.44 -1.62 -3.67
C ASP A 82 -1.89 -1.93 -3.31
N ILE A 83 -2.80 -1.21 -3.93
CA ILE A 83 -4.24 -1.28 -3.65
C ILE A 83 -4.89 -2.23 -4.65
N HIS A 84 -5.57 -3.26 -4.14
CA HIS A 84 -6.31 -4.21 -4.97
C HIS A 84 -7.44 -3.51 -5.73
N CYS A 85 -7.57 -3.83 -7.02
CA CYS A 85 -8.68 -3.36 -7.85
C CYS A 85 -9.27 -4.54 -8.63
N ASP A 86 -10.61 -4.69 -8.56
CA ASP A 86 -11.30 -5.77 -9.24
C ASP A 86 -11.34 -5.58 -10.76
N ASN A 87 -11.28 -4.34 -11.22
CA ASN A 87 -11.34 -4.00 -12.63
C ASN A 87 -10.63 -2.67 -12.92
N LEU A 88 -10.45 -2.40 -14.22
CA LEU A 88 -9.76 -1.20 -14.67
C LEU A 88 -10.51 0.08 -14.34
N ASP A 89 -11.83 0.08 -14.41
CA ASP A 89 -12.63 1.27 -14.14
C ASP A 89 -12.48 1.70 -12.67
N TYR A 90 -12.52 0.75 -11.75
CA TYR A 90 -12.28 1.02 -10.34
C TYR A 90 -10.85 1.55 -10.10
N ALA A 91 -9.86 0.93 -10.76
CA ALA A 91 -8.47 1.38 -10.66
C ALA A 91 -8.30 2.82 -11.14
N LYS A 92 -8.98 3.22 -12.20
CA LYS A 92 -8.94 4.60 -12.69
C LYS A 92 -9.53 5.59 -11.68
N VAL A 93 -10.62 5.21 -11.02
CA VAL A 93 -11.23 6.04 -9.96
C VAL A 93 -10.24 6.24 -8.81
N ILE A 94 -9.64 5.15 -8.32
CA ILE A 94 -8.63 5.19 -7.25
C ILE A 94 -7.45 6.06 -7.67
N PHE A 95 -6.93 5.84 -8.86
CA PHE A 95 -5.80 6.60 -9.42
C PHE A 95 -6.12 8.11 -9.45
N ASP A 96 -7.30 8.48 -9.95
CA ASP A 96 -7.68 9.88 -10.07
C ASP A 96 -7.83 10.58 -8.71
N ILE A 97 -8.35 9.88 -7.71
CA ILE A 97 -8.46 10.42 -6.35
C ILE A 97 -7.06 10.62 -5.77
N LEU A 98 -6.20 9.62 -5.87
CA LEU A 98 -4.85 9.66 -5.28
C LEU A 98 -3.95 10.70 -5.92
N ARG A 99 -4.04 10.90 -7.24
CA ARG A 99 -3.20 11.91 -7.93
C ARG A 99 -3.51 13.33 -7.49
N GLN A 100 -4.67 13.57 -6.88
CA GLN A 100 -5.06 14.89 -6.37
C GLN A 100 -4.64 15.11 -4.91
N ASN A 101 -4.12 14.08 -4.24
CA ASN A 101 -3.67 14.19 -2.87
C ASN A 101 -2.26 14.78 -2.82
N PRO A 102 -2.06 15.96 -2.19
CA PRO A 102 -0.75 16.62 -2.17
C PRO A 102 0.32 15.86 -1.38
N ASN A 103 -0.07 14.88 -0.56
CA ASN A 103 0.89 14.06 0.20
C ASN A 103 1.43 12.88 -0.62
N VAL A 104 0.85 12.60 -1.79
CA VAL A 104 1.28 11.51 -2.66
C VAL A 104 2.45 11.98 -3.51
N ASP A 105 3.57 11.24 -3.42
CA ASP A 105 4.75 11.50 -4.25
C ASP A 105 4.60 10.86 -5.64
N LYS A 106 4.01 9.65 -5.67
CA LYS A 106 3.86 8.91 -6.93
C LYS A 106 2.65 7.99 -6.85
N VAL A 107 1.90 7.94 -7.93
CA VAL A 107 0.81 6.97 -8.10
C VAL A 107 0.91 6.35 -9.49
N LEU A 108 0.73 5.02 -9.56
CA LEU A 108 0.81 4.25 -10.80
C LEU A 108 -0.38 3.30 -10.88
N LEU A 109 -1.00 3.23 -12.06
CA LEU A 109 -1.98 2.20 -12.37
C LEU A 109 -1.23 1.07 -13.06
N GLU A 110 -1.28 -0.13 -12.47
CA GLU A 110 -0.49 -1.27 -12.94
C GLU A 110 -1.39 -2.45 -13.27
N ARG A 111 -0.97 -3.22 -14.29
CA ARG A 111 -1.66 -4.45 -14.72
C ARG A 111 -0.63 -5.51 -15.06
N LYS A 112 -0.94 -6.75 -14.64
CA LYS A 112 -0.16 -7.92 -15.02
C LYS A 112 -1.11 -9.10 -15.17
N GLY A 113 -1.24 -9.63 -16.41
CA GLY A 113 -2.22 -10.66 -16.69
C GLY A 113 -3.63 -10.13 -16.42
N HIS A 114 -4.37 -10.82 -15.55
CA HIS A 114 -5.73 -10.41 -15.15
C HIS A 114 -5.76 -9.55 -13.90
N SER A 115 -4.60 -9.30 -13.29
CA SER A 115 -4.51 -8.50 -12.07
C SER A 115 -4.36 -7.02 -12.38
N THR A 116 -5.09 -6.19 -11.66
CA THR A 116 -5.02 -4.72 -11.74
C THR A 116 -4.88 -4.18 -10.33
N TRP A 117 -3.97 -3.23 -10.15
CA TRP A 117 -3.79 -2.57 -8.86
C TRP A 117 -3.29 -1.15 -9.05
N VAL A 118 -3.36 -0.36 -7.98
CA VAL A 118 -2.81 0.99 -7.97
C VAL A 118 -1.71 1.04 -6.92
N HIS A 119 -0.51 1.41 -7.36
CA HIS A 119 0.64 1.66 -6.51
C HIS A 119 0.63 3.11 -6.08
N VAL A 120 0.73 3.37 -4.78
CA VAL A 120 0.81 4.72 -4.24
C VAL A 120 1.95 4.81 -3.24
N GLN A 121 2.65 5.94 -3.22
CA GLN A 121 3.73 6.16 -2.27
C GLN A 121 3.81 7.61 -1.79
N LEU A 122 4.29 7.70 -0.55
CA LEU A 122 4.64 8.97 0.07
C LEU A 122 5.97 9.49 -0.45
#